data_4ad76146e44fecceda2d6c652811dbfb
#
_entry.id   4ad76146e44fecceda2d6c652811dbfb
#
_cell.length_a   1.000
_cell.length_b   1.000
_cell.length_c   1.000
_cell.angle_alpha   90.00
_cell.angle_beta   90.00
_cell.angle_gamma   90.00
#
_symmetry.space_group_name_H-M   'P 1'
#
loop_
_entity.id
_entity.type
_entity.pdbx_description
1 polymer ?
#
loop_
_entity_poly.entity_id
_entity_poly.type
_entity_poly.pdbx_seq_one_letter_code
_entity_poly.pdbx_strand_id
1 'polypeptide(L)'
;SVKEERTGNEQPIEPPELCPICGGKTTLAKDDEDGSTIVRCDNENCFGVKARRTTHFITQLEIENFGPQLIDRLLESKIINQPEDILKLTEAQLASVDRMGIKSASKIVSSIKKSAEKPLYRLISALGISNVGPVVSEAIAKSVHQSLDEFLLVTPEKLKNIEGVQEKIATNIVDFINSPNNQSFISSLKDWWIGPSKEELEANQSSNKLEGKSFVVTGEAVVPRRKLEELIKSTGGQIKSSVSVKTDYLVIGSLENENFVSTKKTKALQLGKPIINEFELCQMVDTNIENLK
;
A
#
# COMPACT_ATOMS: atom_id res chain seq x y z
N SER A 1 5.78 -20.86 19.87
CA SER A 1 5.55 -20.88 21.34
C SER A 1 5.96 -19.54 21.92
N VAL A 2 5.19 -19.06 22.89
CA VAL A 2 5.51 -17.86 23.66
C VAL A 2 6.82 -18.11 24.41
N LYS A 3 7.74 -17.16 24.39
CA LYS A 3 9.11 -17.32 24.93
C LYS A 3 9.12 -17.78 26.40
N GLU A 4 8.09 -17.38 27.14
CA GLU A 4 7.85 -17.70 28.56
C GLU A 4 7.33 -19.15 28.80
N GLU A 5 6.79 -19.80 27.76
CA GLU A 5 6.27 -21.17 27.82
C GLU A 5 7.28 -22.22 27.32
N ARG A 6 8.50 -21.78 26.95
CA ARG A 6 9.54 -22.71 26.48
C ARG A 6 10.10 -23.56 27.65
N THR A 7 10.07 -24.85 27.41
CA THR A 7 10.58 -25.87 28.39
C THR A 7 12.01 -26.29 28.13
N GLY A 8 12.56 -25.88 26.94
CA GLY A 8 13.89 -26.30 26.48
C GLY A 8 13.91 -27.63 25.72
N ASN A 9 12.75 -28.30 25.63
CA ASN A 9 12.59 -29.55 24.88
C ASN A 9 11.92 -29.40 23.52
N GLU A 10 11.75 -28.14 23.06
CA GLU A 10 11.13 -27.83 21.78
C GLU A 10 11.98 -28.37 20.64
N GLN A 11 11.34 -29.07 19.72
CA GLN A 11 11.98 -29.46 18.44
C GLN A 11 11.92 -28.28 17.45
N PRO A 12 13.00 -28.02 16.70
CA PRO A 12 12.96 -27.07 15.61
C PRO A 12 11.86 -27.48 14.58
N ILE A 13 11.08 -26.50 14.12
CA ILE A 13 10.15 -26.75 13.04
C ILE A 13 10.97 -26.77 11.73
N GLU A 14 11.06 -27.94 11.13
CA GLU A 14 11.69 -28.06 9.79
C GLU A 14 10.71 -27.61 8.74
N PRO A 15 11.11 -26.68 7.86
CA PRO A 15 10.26 -26.25 6.75
C PRO A 15 10.07 -27.42 5.77
N PRO A 16 8.84 -27.58 5.24
CA PRO A 16 8.58 -28.68 4.29
C PRO A 16 9.38 -28.50 3.01
N GLU A 17 10.04 -29.56 2.54
CA GLU A 17 10.75 -29.58 1.25
C GLU A 17 9.79 -29.60 0.06
N LEU A 18 8.59 -30.12 0.27
CA LEU A 18 7.53 -30.21 -0.74
C LEU A 18 6.30 -29.42 -0.30
N CYS A 19 5.70 -28.73 -1.25
CA CYS A 19 4.49 -27.96 -1.01
C CYS A 19 3.32 -28.88 -0.61
N PRO A 20 2.66 -28.65 0.52
CA PRO A 20 1.56 -29.50 0.98
C PRO A 20 0.31 -29.43 0.08
N ILE A 21 0.23 -28.41 -0.80
CA ILE A 21 -0.93 -28.21 -1.68
C ILE A 21 -0.73 -28.92 -3.03
N CYS A 22 0.46 -28.84 -3.63
CA CYS A 22 0.69 -29.34 -4.99
C CYS A 22 1.81 -30.37 -5.10
N GLY A 23 2.54 -30.71 -4.02
CA GLY A 23 3.68 -31.61 -4.04
C GLY A 23 4.93 -31.08 -4.75
N GLY A 24 4.88 -29.84 -5.27
CA GLY A 24 6.03 -29.21 -5.92
C GLY A 24 7.11 -28.80 -4.92
N LYS A 25 8.34 -28.57 -5.41
CA LYS A 25 9.45 -28.08 -4.60
C LYS A 25 9.11 -26.77 -3.87
N THR A 26 9.71 -26.62 -2.69
CA THR A 26 9.69 -25.35 -1.95
C THR A 26 11.09 -24.79 -1.84
N THR A 27 11.21 -23.46 -1.82
CA THR A 27 12.44 -22.74 -1.53
C THR A 27 12.29 -21.91 -0.27
N LEU A 28 13.41 -21.72 0.43
CA LEU A 28 13.51 -20.83 1.59
C LEU A 28 13.95 -19.46 1.10
N ALA A 29 13.04 -18.50 1.20
CA ALA A 29 13.36 -17.09 0.99
C ALA A 29 13.61 -16.40 2.33
N LYS A 30 14.71 -15.67 2.47
CA LYS A 30 14.93 -14.80 3.61
C LYS A 30 14.22 -13.47 3.37
N ASP A 31 13.52 -13.00 4.39
CA ASP A 31 13.04 -11.62 4.41
C ASP A 31 14.23 -10.70 4.69
N ASP A 32 14.42 -9.69 3.85
CA ASP A 32 15.56 -8.79 3.96
C ASP A 32 15.38 -7.77 5.12
N GLU A 33 14.15 -7.59 5.64
CA GLU A 33 13.87 -6.61 6.69
C GLU A 33 14.06 -7.16 8.10
N ASP A 34 13.56 -8.36 8.38
CA ASP A 34 13.57 -8.95 9.72
C ASP A 34 14.39 -10.24 9.83
N GLY A 35 14.96 -10.70 8.69
CA GLY A 35 15.74 -11.94 8.62
C GLY A 35 14.91 -13.21 8.77
N SER A 36 13.58 -13.10 8.77
CA SER A 36 12.69 -14.26 8.84
C SER A 36 12.83 -15.14 7.60
N THR A 37 12.57 -16.43 7.78
CA THR A 37 12.60 -17.39 6.68
C THR A 37 11.18 -17.74 6.28
N ILE A 38 10.86 -17.50 5.01
CA ILE A 38 9.57 -17.80 4.41
C ILE A 38 9.72 -18.98 3.46
N VAL A 39 8.86 -19.98 3.61
CA VAL A 39 8.78 -21.12 2.68
C VAL A 39 7.90 -20.73 1.50
N ARG A 40 8.42 -20.84 0.28
CA ARG A 40 7.70 -20.54 -0.96
C ARG A 40 7.63 -21.78 -1.84
N CYS A 41 6.47 -22.01 -2.43
CA CYS A 41 6.32 -23.01 -3.47
C CYS A 41 6.83 -22.49 -4.80
N ASP A 42 7.69 -23.28 -5.49
CA ASP A 42 8.28 -22.90 -6.78
C ASP A 42 7.34 -23.15 -7.97
N ASN A 43 6.23 -23.85 -7.74
CA ASN A 43 5.26 -24.12 -8.78
C ASN A 43 4.27 -22.96 -8.94
N GLU A 44 4.44 -22.15 -9.97
CA GLU A 44 3.55 -21.02 -10.28
C GLU A 44 2.09 -21.47 -10.55
N ASN A 45 1.89 -22.73 -10.97
CA ASN A 45 0.57 -23.31 -11.18
C ASN A 45 -0.06 -23.88 -9.92
N CYS A 46 0.63 -23.84 -8.78
CA CYS A 46 0.08 -24.25 -7.50
C CYS A 46 -1.16 -23.40 -7.14
N PHE A 47 -2.25 -24.08 -6.73
CA PHE A 47 -3.47 -23.43 -6.29
C PHE A 47 -3.21 -22.37 -5.20
N GLY A 48 -2.42 -22.70 -4.19
CA GLY A 48 -2.09 -21.76 -3.11
C GLY A 48 -1.29 -20.55 -3.58
N VAL A 49 -0.40 -20.71 -4.56
CA VAL A 49 0.35 -19.59 -5.16
C VAL A 49 -0.61 -18.68 -5.94
N LYS A 50 -1.48 -19.26 -6.77
CA LYS A 50 -2.50 -18.52 -7.53
C LYS A 50 -3.46 -17.78 -6.59
N ALA A 51 -3.99 -18.45 -5.58
CA ALA A 51 -4.91 -17.83 -4.61
C ALA A 51 -4.26 -16.64 -3.89
N ARG A 52 -2.99 -16.79 -3.45
CA ARG A 52 -2.24 -15.72 -2.78
C ARG A 52 -1.97 -14.54 -3.70
N ARG A 53 -1.51 -14.79 -4.94
CA ARG A 53 -1.27 -13.72 -5.94
C ARG A 53 -2.56 -12.98 -6.26
N THR A 54 -3.66 -13.69 -6.42
CA THR A 54 -4.99 -13.11 -6.68
C THR A 54 -5.47 -12.28 -5.49
N THR A 55 -5.33 -12.79 -4.26
CA THR A 55 -5.68 -12.05 -3.04
C THR A 55 -4.86 -10.76 -2.93
N HIS A 56 -3.55 -10.83 -3.17
CA HIS A 56 -2.68 -9.67 -3.16
C HIS A 56 -3.13 -8.62 -4.18
N PHE A 57 -3.37 -9.04 -5.43
CA PHE A 57 -3.82 -8.19 -6.52
C PHE A 57 -5.12 -7.44 -6.18
N ILE A 58 -6.14 -8.16 -5.69
CA ILE A 58 -7.42 -7.60 -5.26
C ILE A 58 -7.25 -6.60 -4.12
N THR A 59 -6.43 -6.96 -3.13
CA THR A 59 -6.21 -6.12 -1.93
C THR A 59 -5.52 -4.82 -2.29
N GLN A 60 -4.47 -4.86 -3.12
CA GLN A 60 -3.74 -3.66 -3.53
C GLN A 60 -4.57 -2.73 -4.42
N LEU A 61 -5.43 -3.28 -5.28
CA LEU A 61 -6.38 -2.51 -6.09
C LEU A 61 -7.62 -2.08 -5.30
N GLU A 62 -7.74 -2.46 -4.02
CA GLU A 62 -8.91 -2.15 -3.18
C GLU A 62 -10.24 -2.54 -3.82
N ILE A 63 -10.28 -3.73 -4.45
CA ILE A 63 -11.53 -4.28 -5.00
C ILE A 63 -12.38 -4.79 -3.85
N GLU A 64 -13.49 -4.13 -3.59
CA GLU A 64 -14.37 -4.42 -2.47
C GLU A 64 -15.25 -5.66 -2.72
N ASN A 65 -15.74 -6.23 -1.63
CA ASN A 65 -16.67 -7.39 -1.63
C ASN A 65 -16.06 -8.69 -2.23
N PHE A 66 -14.76 -8.77 -2.34
CA PHE A 66 -14.02 -9.87 -2.92
C PHE A 66 -13.24 -10.63 -1.83
N GLY A 67 -13.89 -11.52 -1.11
CA GLY A 67 -13.27 -12.28 -0.01
C GLY A 67 -12.47 -13.50 -0.49
N PRO A 68 -11.58 -14.07 0.36
CA PRO A 68 -10.74 -15.24 0.03
C PRO A 68 -11.57 -16.45 -0.43
N GLN A 69 -12.70 -16.73 0.20
CA GLN A 69 -13.59 -17.84 -0.18
C GLN A 69 -14.17 -17.71 -1.60
N LEU A 70 -14.36 -16.48 -2.10
CA LEU A 70 -14.79 -16.27 -3.46
C LEU A 70 -13.65 -16.55 -4.43
N ILE A 71 -12.43 -16.13 -4.09
CA ILE A 71 -11.23 -16.40 -4.88
C ILE A 71 -11.04 -17.91 -5.05
N ASP A 72 -11.11 -18.66 -3.95
CA ASP A 72 -10.94 -20.11 -3.98
C ASP A 72 -11.98 -20.76 -4.91
N ARG A 73 -13.26 -20.39 -4.78
CA ARG A 73 -14.32 -20.93 -5.65
C ARG A 73 -14.16 -20.57 -7.12
N LEU A 74 -13.70 -19.37 -7.44
CA LEU A 74 -13.45 -18.93 -8.81
C LEU A 74 -12.27 -19.70 -9.43
N LEU A 75 -11.21 -19.98 -8.66
CA LEU A 75 -10.08 -20.79 -9.08
C LEU A 75 -10.46 -22.28 -9.24
N GLU A 76 -11.23 -22.84 -8.31
CA GLU A 76 -11.71 -24.23 -8.35
C GLU A 76 -12.63 -24.47 -9.56
N SER A 77 -13.54 -23.52 -9.83
CA SER A 77 -14.45 -23.58 -10.99
C SER A 77 -13.75 -23.19 -12.31
N LYS A 78 -12.48 -22.82 -12.27
CA LYS A 78 -11.68 -22.37 -13.43
C LYS A 78 -12.28 -21.16 -14.16
N ILE A 79 -13.10 -20.37 -13.48
CA ILE A 79 -13.60 -19.07 -13.99
C ILE A 79 -12.44 -18.08 -14.07
N ILE A 80 -11.52 -18.15 -13.10
CA ILE A 80 -10.23 -17.45 -13.14
C ILE A 80 -9.08 -18.47 -13.05
N ASN A 81 -7.95 -18.17 -13.67
CA ASN A 81 -6.70 -18.95 -13.58
C ASN A 81 -5.52 -18.08 -13.16
N GLN A 82 -5.57 -16.78 -13.46
CA GLN A 82 -4.55 -15.79 -13.18
C GLN A 82 -5.21 -14.55 -12.57
N PRO A 83 -4.46 -13.69 -11.84
CA PRO A 83 -5.01 -12.48 -11.23
C PRO A 83 -5.71 -11.54 -12.21
N GLU A 84 -5.19 -11.39 -13.42
CA GLU A 84 -5.75 -10.52 -14.46
C GLU A 84 -7.11 -10.97 -14.99
N ASP A 85 -7.49 -12.23 -14.81
CA ASP A 85 -8.80 -12.72 -15.23
C ASP A 85 -9.94 -12.00 -14.48
N ILE A 86 -9.63 -11.50 -13.25
CA ILE A 86 -10.56 -10.72 -12.44
C ILE A 86 -11.02 -9.47 -13.18
N LEU A 87 -10.15 -8.83 -13.94
CA LEU A 87 -10.44 -7.58 -14.66
C LEU A 87 -11.54 -7.74 -15.71
N LYS A 88 -11.76 -8.96 -16.18
CA LYS A 88 -12.72 -9.34 -17.23
C LYS A 88 -13.96 -10.05 -16.72
N LEU A 89 -14.09 -10.21 -15.38
CA LEU A 89 -15.24 -10.89 -14.79
C LEU A 89 -16.55 -10.18 -15.11
N THR A 90 -17.54 -10.98 -15.49
CA THR A 90 -18.91 -10.53 -15.75
C THR A 90 -19.85 -10.88 -14.60
N GLU A 91 -20.96 -10.16 -14.49
CA GLU A 91 -22.01 -10.47 -13.50
C GLU A 91 -22.54 -11.90 -13.65
N ALA A 92 -22.67 -12.40 -14.89
CA ALA A 92 -23.14 -13.75 -15.17
C ALA A 92 -22.16 -14.82 -14.65
N GLN A 93 -20.86 -14.63 -14.87
CA GLN A 93 -19.83 -15.54 -14.35
C GLN A 93 -19.81 -15.56 -12.82
N LEU A 94 -19.87 -14.37 -12.18
CA LEU A 94 -19.94 -14.31 -10.73
C LEU A 94 -21.22 -14.93 -10.18
N ALA A 95 -22.37 -14.66 -10.79
CA ALA A 95 -23.65 -15.22 -10.36
C ALA A 95 -23.75 -16.74 -10.56
N SER A 96 -22.91 -17.35 -11.41
CA SER A 96 -22.82 -18.82 -11.55
C SER A 96 -22.08 -19.52 -10.41
N VAL A 97 -21.36 -18.75 -9.56
CA VAL A 97 -20.65 -19.29 -8.40
C VAL A 97 -21.62 -19.53 -7.25
N ASP A 98 -21.47 -20.65 -6.56
CA ASP A 98 -22.32 -21.01 -5.41
C ASP A 98 -22.37 -19.87 -4.37
N ARG A 99 -23.57 -19.61 -3.84
CA ARG A 99 -23.87 -18.55 -2.85
C ARG A 99 -23.59 -17.12 -3.31
N MET A 100 -23.52 -16.89 -4.63
CA MET A 100 -23.38 -15.56 -5.20
C MET A 100 -24.70 -15.09 -5.84
N GLY A 101 -25.32 -14.09 -5.23
CA GLY A 101 -26.53 -13.47 -5.77
C GLY A 101 -26.21 -12.38 -6.81
N ILE A 102 -27.13 -12.10 -7.72
CA ILE A 102 -26.99 -11.08 -8.78
C ILE A 102 -26.58 -9.71 -8.21
N LYS A 103 -27.20 -9.27 -7.10
CA LYS A 103 -26.86 -7.99 -6.47
C LYS A 103 -25.40 -7.93 -5.97
N SER A 104 -24.89 -9.05 -5.43
CA SER A 104 -23.50 -9.13 -4.98
C SER A 104 -22.54 -9.17 -6.17
N ALA A 105 -22.87 -9.91 -7.22
CA ALA A 105 -22.11 -9.95 -8.46
C ALA A 105 -21.98 -8.56 -9.10
N SER A 106 -23.10 -7.82 -9.20
CA SER A 106 -23.11 -6.45 -9.73
C SER A 106 -22.24 -5.49 -8.92
N LYS A 107 -22.26 -5.57 -7.56
CA LYS A 107 -21.39 -4.76 -6.71
C LYS A 107 -19.90 -5.06 -6.95
N ILE A 108 -19.53 -6.33 -7.10
CA ILE A 108 -18.16 -6.73 -7.38
C ILE A 108 -17.69 -6.19 -8.73
N VAL A 109 -18.49 -6.37 -9.80
CA VAL A 109 -18.16 -5.85 -11.14
C VAL A 109 -18.05 -4.32 -11.12
N SER A 110 -18.91 -3.62 -10.39
CA SER A 110 -18.81 -2.17 -10.20
C SER A 110 -17.52 -1.78 -9.47
N SER A 111 -17.13 -2.52 -8.43
CA SER A 111 -15.88 -2.29 -7.70
C SER A 111 -14.65 -2.54 -8.57
N ILE A 112 -14.65 -3.60 -9.40
CA ILE A 112 -13.56 -3.85 -10.37
C ILE A 112 -13.42 -2.68 -11.34
N LYS A 113 -14.53 -2.19 -11.90
CA LYS A 113 -14.50 -1.02 -12.82
C LYS A 113 -13.97 0.23 -12.14
N LYS A 114 -14.43 0.53 -10.92
CA LYS A 114 -13.96 1.67 -10.14
C LYS A 114 -12.47 1.60 -9.81
N SER A 115 -11.94 0.38 -9.63
CA SER A 115 -10.52 0.19 -9.35
C SER A 115 -9.61 0.55 -10.54
N ALA A 116 -10.14 0.59 -11.78
CA ALA A 116 -9.41 1.04 -12.95
C ALA A 116 -9.00 2.52 -12.91
N GLU A 117 -9.69 3.31 -12.08
CA GLU A 117 -9.44 4.75 -11.89
C GLU A 117 -8.46 5.04 -10.74
N LYS A 118 -7.98 4.00 -10.04
CA LYS A 118 -7.05 4.15 -8.92
C LYS A 118 -5.68 4.69 -9.37
N PRO A 119 -4.95 5.40 -8.48
CA PRO A 119 -3.61 5.91 -8.76
C PRO A 119 -2.63 4.80 -9.16
N LEU A 120 -1.66 5.13 -10.02
CA LEU A 120 -0.70 4.18 -10.58
C LEU A 120 0.06 3.38 -9.52
N TYR A 121 0.38 3.98 -8.36
CA TYR A 121 1.08 3.27 -7.31
C TYR A 121 0.32 2.04 -6.79
N ARG A 122 -1.02 2.08 -6.78
CA ARG A 122 -1.85 0.92 -6.43
C ARG A 122 -1.68 -0.21 -7.44
N LEU A 123 -1.65 0.14 -8.72
CA LEU A 123 -1.40 -0.83 -9.78
C LEU A 123 0.00 -1.44 -9.66
N ILE A 124 1.04 -0.62 -9.47
CA ILE A 124 2.42 -1.09 -9.29
C ILE A 124 2.51 -2.03 -8.08
N SER A 125 1.92 -1.67 -6.94
CA SER A 125 1.87 -2.54 -5.76
C SER A 125 1.15 -3.86 -6.06
N ALA A 126 0.08 -3.83 -6.84
CA ALA A 126 -0.72 -5.00 -7.20
C ALA A 126 0.04 -6.01 -8.09
N LEU A 127 1.07 -5.58 -8.82
CA LEU A 127 1.92 -6.47 -9.62
C LEU A 127 2.65 -7.52 -8.77
N GLY A 128 2.82 -7.27 -7.47
CA GLY A 128 3.48 -8.21 -6.55
C GLY A 128 4.96 -8.43 -6.85
N ILE A 129 5.64 -7.41 -7.39
CA ILE A 129 7.08 -7.45 -7.66
C ILE A 129 7.83 -7.52 -6.33
N SER A 130 8.82 -8.41 -6.25
CA SER A 130 9.60 -8.58 -5.01
C SER A 130 10.26 -7.29 -4.55
N ASN A 131 10.09 -6.94 -3.27
CA ASN A 131 10.61 -5.75 -2.60
C ASN A 131 10.01 -4.43 -3.12
N VAL A 132 8.87 -4.48 -3.84
CA VAL A 132 8.13 -3.31 -4.31
C VAL A 132 6.83 -3.19 -3.51
N GLY A 133 6.92 -2.56 -2.35
CA GLY A 133 5.77 -2.26 -1.48
C GLY A 133 5.12 -0.92 -1.81
N PRO A 134 4.07 -0.52 -1.07
CA PRO A 134 3.31 0.71 -1.34
C PRO A 134 4.18 1.98 -1.38
N VAL A 135 5.15 2.12 -0.47
CA VAL A 135 6.04 3.31 -0.41
C VAL A 135 6.91 3.41 -1.66
N VAL A 136 7.54 2.31 -2.07
CA VAL A 136 8.37 2.26 -3.29
C VAL A 136 7.50 2.49 -4.53
N SER A 137 6.32 1.88 -4.59
CA SER A 137 5.37 2.06 -5.69
C SER A 137 4.93 3.52 -5.84
N GLU A 138 4.72 4.22 -4.72
CA GLU A 138 4.35 5.64 -4.73
C GLU A 138 5.49 6.52 -5.26
N ALA A 139 6.73 6.29 -4.80
CA ALA A 139 7.90 7.01 -5.31
C ALA A 139 8.10 6.80 -6.82
N ILE A 140 7.92 5.55 -7.29
CA ILE A 140 8.00 5.23 -8.71
C ILE A 140 6.88 5.92 -9.50
N ALA A 141 5.62 5.81 -9.05
CA ALA A 141 4.47 6.41 -9.73
C ALA A 141 4.61 7.94 -9.88
N LYS A 142 5.17 8.60 -8.86
CA LYS A 142 5.50 10.04 -8.93
C LYS A 142 6.56 10.32 -9.99
N SER A 143 7.62 9.52 -10.05
CA SER A 143 8.74 9.72 -10.99
C SER A 143 8.36 9.50 -12.45
N VAL A 144 7.31 8.73 -12.72
CA VAL A 144 6.74 8.48 -14.04
C VAL A 144 5.42 9.24 -14.27
N HIS A 145 5.20 10.34 -13.55
CA HIS A 145 4.06 11.25 -13.73
C HIS A 145 2.69 10.56 -13.76
N GLN A 146 2.50 9.50 -12.97
CA GLN A 146 1.30 8.66 -12.95
C GLN A 146 0.98 8.01 -14.32
N SER A 147 1.97 7.85 -15.19
CA SER A 147 1.81 7.24 -16.51
C SER A 147 2.21 5.77 -16.50
N LEU A 148 1.26 4.89 -16.85
CA LEU A 148 1.55 3.45 -16.99
C LEU A 148 2.53 3.18 -18.14
N ASP A 149 2.40 3.91 -19.25
CA ASP A 149 3.31 3.74 -20.39
C ASP A 149 4.73 4.15 -20.04
N GLU A 150 4.93 5.26 -19.30
CA GLU A 150 6.25 5.65 -18.81
C GLU A 150 6.81 4.61 -17.83
N PHE A 151 5.98 4.06 -16.94
CA PHE A 151 6.39 3.00 -16.02
C PHE A 151 6.87 1.74 -16.78
N LEU A 152 6.19 1.35 -17.83
CA LEU A 152 6.56 0.19 -18.63
C LEU A 152 7.84 0.40 -19.50
N LEU A 153 8.30 1.64 -19.63
CA LEU A 153 9.51 2.03 -20.35
C LEU A 153 10.68 2.42 -19.41
N VAL A 154 10.55 2.17 -18.09
CA VAL A 154 11.62 2.53 -17.15
C VAL A 154 12.88 1.70 -17.38
N THR A 155 14.03 2.32 -17.15
CA THR A 155 15.32 1.65 -17.15
C THR A 155 15.88 1.54 -15.73
N PRO A 156 16.81 0.59 -15.47
CA PRO A 156 17.43 0.47 -14.15
C PRO A 156 18.08 1.77 -13.69
N GLU A 157 18.68 2.55 -14.60
CA GLU A 157 19.35 3.81 -14.30
C GLU A 157 18.36 4.87 -13.82
N LYS A 158 17.18 4.97 -14.46
CA LYS A 158 16.13 5.90 -14.03
C LYS A 158 15.59 5.50 -12.64
N LEU A 159 15.36 4.21 -12.42
CA LEU A 159 14.83 3.71 -11.16
C LEU A 159 15.79 3.92 -9.99
N LYS A 160 17.10 3.73 -10.18
CA LYS A 160 18.12 3.94 -9.12
C LYS A 160 18.21 5.39 -8.62
N ASN A 161 17.74 6.36 -9.40
CA ASN A 161 17.70 7.76 -8.98
C ASN A 161 16.49 8.08 -8.09
N ILE A 162 15.59 7.13 -7.86
CA ILE A 162 14.40 7.30 -7.01
C ILE A 162 14.79 6.92 -5.58
N GLU A 163 14.47 7.79 -4.62
CA GLU A 163 14.71 7.52 -3.20
C GLU A 163 13.98 6.22 -2.75
N GLY A 164 14.71 5.35 -2.08
CA GLY A 164 14.19 4.05 -1.62
C GLY A 164 14.27 2.94 -2.67
N VAL A 165 14.69 3.21 -3.91
CA VAL A 165 14.86 2.20 -4.96
C VAL A 165 16.33 1.79 -5.07
N GLN A 166 16.67 0.68 -4.44
CA GLN A 166 18.01 0.06 -4.55
C GLN A 166 18.16 -0.71 -5.87
N GLU A 167 19.40 -1.06 -6.23
CA GLU A 167 19.71 -1.81 -7.46
C GLU A 167 18.90 -3.10 -7.62
N LYS A 168 18.78 -3.90 -6.56
CA LYS A 168 17.99 -5.14 -6.54
C LYS A 168 16.51 -4.88 -6.89
N ILE A 169 15.94 -3.80 -6.37
CA ILE A 169 14.54 -3.41 -6.64
C ILE A 169 14.40 -2.98 -8.11
N ALA A 170 15.31 -2.15 -8.60
CA ALA A 170 15.31 -1.70 -9.98
C ALA A 170 15.41 -2.90 -10.97
N THR A 171 16.29 -3.86 -10.68
CA THR A 171 16.41 -5.09 -11.47
C THR A 171 15.12 -5.91 -11.44
N ASN A 172 14.52 -6.14 -10.26
CA ASN A 172 13.26 -6.89 -10.15
C ASN A 172 12.13 -6.28 -10.97
N ILE A 173 12.04 -4.94 -11.01
CA ILE A 173 11.02 -4.23 -11.77
C ILE A 173 11.23 -4.44 -13.28
N VAL A 174 12.45 -4.21 -13.77
CA VAL A 174 12.76 -4.33 -15.19
C VAL A 174 12.63 -5.78 -15.66
N ASP A 175 13.08 -6.75 -14.87
CA ASP A 175 12.92 -8.18 -15.16
C ASP A 175 11.44 -8.56 -15.21
N PHE A 176 10.61 -8.06 -14.30
CA PHE A 176 9.16 -8.28 -14.33
C PHE A 176 8.53 -7.75 -15.59
N ILE A 177 8.85 -6.48 -15.96
CA ILE A 177 8.29 -5.83 -17.16
C ILE A 177 8.70 -6.57 -18.43
N ASN A 178 9.95 -7.01 -18.53
CA ASN A 178 10.48 -7.65 -19.73
C ASN A 178 10.24 -9.17 -19.79
N SER A 179 9.73 -9.78 -18.72
CA SER A 179 9.45 -11.21 -18.68
C SER A 179 8.38 -11.61 -19.72
N PRO A 180 8.66 -12.56 -20.62
CA PRO A 180 7.65 -13.08 -21.56
C PRO A 180 6.40 -13.60 -20.87
N ASN A 181 6.54 -14.17 -19.66
CA ASN A 181 5.43 -14.72 -18.88
C ASN A 181 4.46 -13.64 -18.38
N ASN A 182 4.92 -12.39 -18.28
CA ASN A 182 4.12 -11.28 -17.78
C ASN A 182 3.49 -10.41 -18.89
N GLN A 183 3.81 -10.67 -20.17
CA GLN A 183 3.33 -9.82 -21.27
C GLN A 183 1.80 -9.85 -21.42
N SER A 184 1.17 -11.01 -21.25
CA SER A 184 -0.31 -11.11 -21.26
C SER A 184 -0.93 -10.32 -20.13
N PHE A 185 -0.35 -10.42 -18.93
CA PHE A 185 -0.77 -9.65 -17.75
C PHE A 185 -0.65 -8.15 -17.99
N ILE A 186 0.53 -7.69 -18.43
CA ILE A 186 0.79 -6.27 -18.74
C ILE A 186 -0.18 -5.74 -19.80
N SER A 187 -0.43 -6.50 -20.88
CA SER A 187 -1.40 -6.12 -21.91
C SER A 187 -2.81 -5.96 -21.33
N SER A 188 -3.25 -6.91 -20.50
CA SER A 188 -4.55 -6.82 -19.84
C SER A 188 -4.69 -5.60 -18.94
N LEU A 189 -3.60 -5.20 -18.25
CA LEU A 189 -3.58 -3.99 -17.43
C LEU A 189 -3.64 -2.72 -18.27
N LYS A 190 -2.93 -2.65 -19.40
CA LYS A 190 -2.98 -1.51 -20.32
C LYS A 190 -4.39 -1.27 -20.88
N ASP A 191 -5.08 -2.36 -21.22
CA ASP A 191 -6.44 -2.30 -21.74
C ASP A 191 -7.49 -1.91 -20.69
N TRP A 192 -7.19 -2.21 -19.42
CA TRP A 192 -8.15 -2.05 -18.33
C TRP A 192 -7.93 -0.77 -17.51
N TRP A 193 -6.68 -0.39 -17.23
CA TRP A 193 -6.38 0.73 -16.33
C TRP A 193 -6.60 2.07 -17.03
N ILE A 194 -7.43 2.91 -16.43
CA ILE A 194 -7.77 4.25 -16.92
C ILE A 194 -6.93 5.33 -16.22
N GLY A 195 -6.62 5.06 -14.95
CA GLY A 195 -5.97 6.02 -14.07
C GLY A 195 -6.91 7.08 -13.49
N PRO A 196 -6.44 7.84 -12.51
CA PRO A 196 -7.21 8.91 -11.89
C PRO A 196 -7.46 10.05 -12.86
N SER A 197 -8.59 10.75 -12.68
CA SER A 197 -8.89 11.95 -13.44
C SER A 197 -7.87 13.08 -13.20
N LYS A 198 -7.79 14.06 -14.10
CA LYS A 198 -6.91 15.22 -13.90
C LYS A 198 -7.28 15.98 -12.64
N GLU A 199 -8.56 16.14 -12.37
CA GLU A 199 -9.09 16.79 -11.17
C GLU A 199 -8.67 16.06 -9.89
N GLU A 200 -8.68 14.72 -9.89
CA GLU A 200 -8.20 13.91 -8.76
C GLU A 200 -6.69 13.99 -8.59
N LEU A 201 -5.92 14.06 -9.67
CA LEU A 201 -4.47 14.26 -9.61
C LEU A 201 -4.12 15.64 -9.06
N GLU A 202 -4.82 16.69 -9.48
CA GLU A 202 -4.64 18.05 -8.97
C GLU A 202 -5.08 18.17 -7.51
N ALA A 203 -6.20 17.56 -7.12
CA ALA A 203 -6.65 17.47 -5.74
C ALA A 203 -5.65 16.73 -4.85
N ASN A 204 -5.06 15.63 -5.34
CA ASN A 204 -4.01 14.89 -4.64
C ASN A 204 -2.70 15.68 -4.54
N GLN A 205 -2.33 16.47 -5.55
CA GLN A 205 -1.18 17.38 -5.48
C GLN A 205 -1.43 18.52 -4.49
N SER A 206 -2.64 19.08 -4.45
CA SER A 206 -3.02 20.07 -3.45
C SER A 206 -3.12 19.46 -2.03
N SER A 207 -3.39 18.16 -1.90
CA SER A 207 -3.41 17.46 -0.62
C SER A 207 -2.02 17.12 -0.07
N ASN A 208 -0.96 17.18 -0.87
CA ASN A 208 0.42 16.88 -0.45
C ASN A 208 1.20 18.10 0.08
N LYS A 209 0.51 19.14 0.57
CA LYS A 209 1.13 20.39 1.04
C LYS A 209 2.11 20.22 2.20
N LEU A 210 1.98 19.14 2.97
CA LEU A 210 2.86 18.82 4.08
C LEU A 210 3.87 17.70 3.73
N GLU A 211 4.02 17.37 2.45
CA GLU A 211 4.95 16.31 2.03
C GLU A 211 6.39 16.64 2.47
N GLY A 212 7.08 15.61 2.98
CA GLY A 212 8.44 15.74 3.50
C GLY A 212 8.56 16.41 4.86
N LYS A 213 7.47 16.95 5.43
CA LYS A 213 7.46 17.59 6.75
C LYS A 213 7.03 16.61 7.84
N SER A 214 7.67 16.69 8.99
CA SER A 214 7.37 15.87 10.16
C SER A 214 6.81 16.71 11.30
N PHE A 215 5.77 16.19 11.95
CA PHE A 215 4.98 16.87 12.96
C PHE A 215 4.92 16.06 14.26
N VAL A 216 4.91 16.80 15.37
CA VAL A 216 4.55 16.25 16.69
C VAL A 216 3.35 17.02 17.20
N VAL A 217 2.29 16.32 17.63
CA VAL A 217 1.06 16.95 18.16
C VAL A 217 1.01 16.77 19.68
N THR A 218 0.64 17.85 20.42
CA THR A 218 0.52 17.84 21.88
C THR A 218 -0.47 18.90 22.35
N GLY A 219 -0.98 18.76 23.58
CA GLY A 219 -1.92 19.70 24.17
C GLY A 219 -3.36 19.51 23.73
N GLU A 220 -4.28 20.28 24.34
CA GLU A 220 -5.70 20.28 24.04
C GLU A 220 -6.03 21.27 22.92
N ALA A 221 -6.75 20.80 21.91
CA ALA A 221 -7.16 21.55 20.74
C ALA A 221 -8.68 21.58 20.60
N VAL A 222 -9.21 22.55 19.84
CA VAL A 222 -10.65 22.66 19.56
C VAL A 222 -11.21 21.48 18.74
N VAL A 223 -10.33 20.67 18.17
CA VAL A 223 -10.68 19.42 17.48
C VAL A 223 -9.90 18.26 18.09
N PRO A 224 -10.46 17.03 18.04
CA PRO A 224 -9.77 15.85 18.57
C PRO A 224 -8.39 15.67 17.92
N ARG A 225 -7.37 15.36 18.73
CA ARG A 225 -6.00 15.10 18.26
C ARG A 225 -5.94 14.15 17.07
N ARG A 226 -6.77 13.08 17.08
CA ARG A 226 -6.84 12.11 15.99
C ARG A 226 -7.16 12.78 14.65
N LYS A 227 -8.06 13.78 14.64
CA LYS A 227 -8.43 14.52 13.43
C LYS A 227 -7.27 15.36 12.87
N LEU A 228 -6.46 15.96 13.76
CA LEU A 228 -5.24 16.67 13.35
C LEU A 228 -4.20 15.72 12.78
N GLU A 229 -4.02 14.55 13.39
CA GLU A 229 -3.11 13.52 12.90
C GLU A 229 -3.57 12.94 11.55
N GLU A 230 -4.88 12.76 11.35
CA GLU A 230 -5.47 12.34 10.07
C GLU A 230 -5.27 13.42 8.99
N LEU A 231 -5.47 14.70 9.32
CA LEU A 231 -5.21 15.82 8.41
C LEU A 231 -3.74 15.84 7.96
N ILE A 232 -2.80 15.79 8.91
CA ILE A 232 -1.37 15.79 8.59
C ILE A 232 -1.02 14.63 7.66
N LYS A 233 -1.52 13.41 7.95
CA LYS A 233 -1.24 12.23 7.12
C LYS A 233 -1.88 12.32 5.74
N SER A 234 -3.14 12.77 5.66
CA SER A 234 -3.85 12.91 4.38
C SER A 234 -3.26 13.99 3.48
N THR A 235 -2.50 14.92 4.06
CA THR A 235 -1.79 15.99 3.33
C THR A 235 -0.29 15.72 3.15
N GLY A 236 0.15 14.46 3.32
CA GLY A 236 1.50 13.99 3.04
C GLY A 236 2.52 14.19 4.17
N GLY A 237 2.10 14.73 5.33
CA GLY A 237 2.96 14.92 6.50
C GLY A 237 3.18 13.64 7.32
N GLN A 238 4.30 13.58 8.04
CA GLN A 238 4.65 12.47 8.93
C GLN A 238 4.39 12.83 10.38
N ILE A 239 3.74 11.94 11.13
CA ILE A 239 3.55 12.09 12.58
C ILE A 239 4.68 11.38 13.32
N LYS A 240 5.26 12.09 14.29
CA LYS A 240 6.27 11.55 15.23
C LYS A 240 5.73 11.62 16.66
N SER A 241 6.14 10.66 17.49
CA SER A 241 5.72 10.59 18.90
C SER A 241 6.48 11.57 19.79
N SER A 242 7.70 11.94 19.41
CA SER A 242 8.59 12.81 20.19
C SER A 242 9.31 13.84 19.31
N VAL A 243 9.63 15.00 19.90
CA VAL A 243 10.40 16.05 19.22
C VAL A 243 11.87 15.64 19.13
N SER A 244 12.46 15.80 17.94
CA SER A 244 13.86 15.51 17.64
C SER A 244 14.42 16.52 16.63
N VAL A 245 15.70 16.43 16.31
CA VAL A 245 16.34 17.24 15.25
C VAL A 245 15.61 17.09 13.91
N LYS A 246 15.04 15.90 13.64
CA LYS A 246 14.28 15.58 12.42
C LYS A 246 12.81 16.04 12.47
N THR A 247 12.37 16.71 13.54
CA THR A 247 11.01 17.26 13.64
C THR A 247 10.98 18.64 12.98
N ASP A 248 10.01 18.88 12.09
CA ASP A 248 9.88 20.19 11.43
C ASP A 248 8.94 21.11 12.19
N TYR A 249 7.85 20.60 12.75
CA TYR A 249 6.85 21.38 13.47
C TYR A 249 6.38 20.69 14.74
N LEU A 250 6.16 21.48 15.80
CA LEU A 250 5.38 21.07 16.96
C LEU A 250 4.00 21.74 16.89
N VAL A 251 2.94 20.96 16.83
CA VAL A 251 1.55 21.45 16.92
C VAL A 251 1.12 21.39 18.37
N ILE A 252 0.79 22.54 18.93
CA ILE A 252 0.21 22.68 20.29
C ILE A 252 -1.22 23.13 20.14
N GLY A 253 -2.16 22.41 20.79
CA GLY A 253 -3.56 22.77 20.75
C GLY A 253 -3.83 24.17 21.33
N SER A 254 -4.71 24.94 20.69
CA SER A 254 -5.00 26.35 21.04
C SER A 254 -5.78 26.52 22.34
N LEU A 255 -6.31 25.44 22.93
CA LEU A 255 -6.95 25.49 24.26
C LEU A 255 -5.93 25.57 25.40
N GLU A 256 -4.64 25.30 25.10
CA GLU A 256 -3.57 25.50 26.08
C GLU A 256 -3.24 26.97 26.27
N ASN A 257 -3.03 27.37 27.52
CA ASN A 257 -2.64 28.72 27.83
C ASN A 257 -1.14 28.99 27.52
N GLU A 258 -0.74 30.24 27.56
CA GLU A 258 0.64 30.67 27.28
C GLU A 258 1.67 30.02 28.21
N ASN A 259 1.26 29.67 29.44
CA ASN A 259 2.11 29.01 30.44
C ASN A 259 2.15 27.48 30.31
N PHE A 260 1.51 26.92 29.27
CA PHE A 260 1.56 25.48 29.03
C PHE A 260 2.99 24.98 28.92
N VAL A 261 3.36 24.05 29.81
CA VAL A 261 4.69 23.43 29.87
C VAL A 261 4.54 21.96 29.58
N SER A 262 5.27 21.48 28.58
CA SER A 262 5.40 20.06 28.31
C SER A 262 6.83 19.73 27.89
N THR A 263 7.25 18.49 28.12
CA THR A 263 8.58 18.03 27.68
C THR A 263 8.77 18.22 26.18
N LYS A 264 7.71 18.11 25.38
CA LYS A 264 7.73 18.33 23.93
C LYS A 264 7.93 19.81 23.58
N LYS A 265 7.23 20.74 24.28
CA LYS A 265 7.39 22.21 24.08
C LYS A 265 8.80 22.65 24.45
N THR A 266 9.29 22.22 25.63
CA THR A 266 10.66 22.55 26.09
C THR A 266 11.70 22.07 25.07
N LYS A 267 11.56 20.84 24.59
CA LYS A 267 12.49 20.27 23.63
C LYS A 267 12.42 20.94 22.24
N ALA A 268 11.24 21.36 21.81
CA ALA A 268 11.06 22.12 20.56
C ALA A 268 11.77 23.47 20.63
N LEU A 269 11.60 24.20 21.73
CA LEU A 269 12.27 25.47 21.98
C LEU A 269 13.81 25.32 22.01
N GLN A 270 14.32 24.29 22.70
CA GLN A 270 15.76 23.98 22.74
C GLN A 270 16.35 23.68 21.38
N LEU A 271 15.58 23.03 20.50
CA LEU A 271 16.01 22.67 19.15
C LEU A 271 15.65 23.72 18.10
N GLY A 272 15.09 24.87 18.50
CA GLY A 272 14.69 25.94 17.58
C GLY A 272 13.59 25.53 16.59
N LYS A 273 12.70 24.58 16.99
CA LYS A 273 11.66 24.07 16.09
C LYS A 273 10.44 25.00 16.13
N PRO A 274 9.83 25.30 14.96
CA PRO A 274 8.59 26.05 14.88
C PRO A 274 7.48 25.40 15.69
N ILE A 275 6.76 26.21 16.46
CA ILE A 275 5.58 25.81 17.22
C ILE A 275 4.39 26.51 16.58
N ILE A 276 3.40 25.72 16.18
CA ILE A 276 2.16 26.20 15.56
C ILE A 276 0.95 25.63 16.30
N ASN A 277 -0.21 26.22 16.09
CA ASN A 277 -1.48 25.70 16.58
C ASN A 277 -2.28 25.02 15.45
N GLU A 278 -3.44 24.45 15.77
CA GLU A 278 -4.30 23.76 14.80
C GLU A 278 -4.85 24.69 13.71
N PHE A 279 -5.05 25.97 13.99
CA PHE A 279 -5.52 26.94 12.99
C PHE A 279 -4.43 27.22 11.96
N GLU A 280 -3.20 27.43 12.42
CA GLU A 280 -2.03 27.61 11.56
C GLU A 280 -1.74 26.35 10.73
N LEU A 281 -1.93 25.17 11.33
CA LEU A 281 -1.85 23.90 10.58
C LEU A 281 -2.91 23.84 9.47
N CYS A 282 -4.15 24.23 9.77
CA CYS A 282 -5.22 24.29 8.77
C CYS A 282 -4.91 25.29 7.64
N GLN A 283 -4.30 26.44 7.97
CA GLN A 283 -3.86 27.40 6.95
C GLN A 283 -2.76 26.83 6.04
N MET A 284 -1.82 26.04 6.57
CA MET A 284 -0.77 25.40 5.78
C MET A 284 -1.32 24.45 4.72
N VAL A 285 -2.53 23.94 4.90
CA VAL A 285 -3.18 22.98 3.99
C VAL A 285 -4.41 23.53 3.29
N ASP A 286 -4.65 24.87 3.41
CA ASP A 286 -5.81 25.58 2.84
C ASP A 286 -7.16 24.94 3.20
N THR A 287 -7.29 24.50 4.45
CA THR A 287 -8.57 23.96 4.98
C THR A 287 -9.10 24.81 6.12
N ASN A 288 -10.39 24.64 6.43
CA ASN A 288 -11.01 25.28 7.57
C ASN A 288 -11.11 24.29 8.74
N ILE A 289 -10.86 24.78 9.96
CA ILE A 289 -10.97 23.99 11.20
C ILE A 289 -12.39 23.41 11.38
N GLU A 290 -13.43 24.08 10.87
CA GLU A 290 -14.81 23.59 10.91
C GLU A 290 -15.00 22.26 10.16
N ASN A 291 -14.20 22.02 9.13
CA ASN A 291 -14.23 20.77 8.36
C ASN A 291 -13.65 19.57 9.14
N LEU A 292 -13.02 19.84 10.29
CA LEU A 292 -12.40 18.82 11.16
C LEU A 292 -13.24 18.53 12.40
N LYS A 293 -14.31 19.31 12.67
CA LYS A 293 -15.25 19.05 13.77
C LYS A 293 -16.20 17.93 13.38
#